data_471443c0a684eceed5fdea797157466b
#
_entry.id   471443c0a684eceed5fdea797157466b
#
_cell.length_a   1.000
_cell.length_b   1.000
_cell.length_c   1.000
_cell.angle_alpha   90.00
_cell.angle_beta   90.00
_cell.angle_gamma   90.00
#
_symmetry.space_group_name_H-M   'P 1'
#
loop_
_entity.id
_entity.type
_entity.pdbx_description
1 polymer ?
#
loop_
_entity_poly.entity_id
_entity_poly.type
_entity_poly.pdbx_seq_one_letter_code
_entity_poly.pdbx_strand_id
1 'polypeptide(L)'
;MGQVEVDGMRTHYEVTGEGRPVVLLHGFPDSGRLWRHQVPALADAGFQVIVPDLRGYGGSGQPEVVEAYSLLAIGGDVTAVLADLGIERAHVVGHDWGAALAWALASFVPDKVDHLAVLSVGHPATFWRTSQQREKSWYMLLFQFPGVAERWLSADNWANFRDWAGHPDADAVIADLEAGGSLTPGLNWYRANVPPENWVAPPLQLPPVPGPVMGVWSAGDMALTETQMTDSAQHVTGPWRYHRVEDAGHWLQLEVPDQVNGLLLNFLPR
;
A
#
# COMPACT_ATOMS: atom_id res chain seq x y z
N MET A 1 -20.99 -0.97 0.33
CA MET A 1 -20.20 -1.36 1.50
C MET A 1 -20.46 -2.82 1.80
N GLY A 2 -19.42 -3.59 2.02
CA GLY A 2 -19.47 -5.00 2.37
C GLY A 2 -18.52 -5.31 3.52
N GLN A 3 -18.65 -6.53 4.03
CA GLN A 3 -17.79 -7.03 5.10
C GLN A 3 -17.65 -8.54 4.93
N VAL A 4 -16.43 -9.03 4.99
CA VAL A 4 -16.15 -10.47 5.03
C VAL A 4 -15.39 -10.81 6.31
N GLU A 5 -15.61 -12.02 6.83
CA GLU A 5 -14.90 -12.53 8.00
C GLU A 5 -14.25 -13.86 7.66
N VAL A 6 -12.94 -13.97 7.89
CA VAL A 6 -12.16 -15.20 7.71
C VAL A 6 -11.27 -15.40 8.92
N ASP A 7 -11.35 -16.59 9.53
CA ASP A 7 -10.57 -16.97 10.72
C ASP A 7 -10.67 -15.95 11.88
N GLY A 8 -11.87 -15.38 12.07
CA GLY A 8 -12.16 -14.39 13.09
C GLY A 8 -11.64 -12.98 12.76
N MET A 9 -11.08 -12.80 11.57
CA MET A 9 -10.65 -11.49 11.08
C MET A 9 -11.71 -10.89 10.15
N ARG A 10 -12.23 -9.73 10.55
CA ARG A 10 -13.18 -8.95 9.77
C ARG A 10 -12.42 -8.01 8.83
N THR A 11 -12.81 -7.98 7.55
CA THR A 11 -12.35 -7.01 6.57
C THR A 11 -13.55 -6.26 6.01
N HIS A 12 -13.58 -4.96 6.25
CA HIS A 12 -14.53 -4.03 5.65
C HIS A 12 -14.05 -3.59 4.27
N TYR A 13 -14.98 -3.38 3.34
CA TYR A 13 -14.64 -2.85 2.01
C TYR A 13 -15.80 -2.05 1.40
N GLU A 14 -15.44 -1.13 0.53
CA GLU A 14 -16.38 -0.37 -0.29
C GLU A 14 -16.30 -0.83 -1.75
N VAL A 15 -17.44 -0.79 -2.45
CA VAL A 15 -17.52 -1.07 -3.89
C VAL A 15 -18.25 0.07 -4.56
N THR A 16 -17.65 0.61 -5.64
CA THR A 16 -18.21 1.71 -6.44
C THR A 16 -18.10 1.38 -7.91
N GLY A 17 -19.15 1.65 -8.67
CA GLY A 17 -19.19 1.36 -10.11
C GLY A 17 -19.46 -0.10 -10.42
N GLU A 18 -19.44 -0.42 -11.71
CA GLU A 18 -19.67 -1.75 -12.29
C GLU A 18 -18.67 -1.98 -13.42
N GLY A 19 -18.41 -3.24 -13.76
CA GLY A 19 -17.52 -3.64 -14.85
C GLY A 19 -16.30 -4.39 -14.39
N ARG A 20 -15.14 -4.17 -15.01
CA ARG A 20 -13.92 -4.92 -14.68
C ARG A 20 -13.41 -4.55 -13.27
N PRO A 21 -13.14 -5.53 -12.40
CA PRO A 21 -12.77 -5.25 -11.02
C PRO A 21 -11.37 -4.66 -10.90
N VAL A 22 -11.23 -3.62 -10.06
CA VAL A 22 -9.97 -3.06 -9.63
C VAL A 22 -9.96 -2.89 -8.12
N VAL A 23 -8.93 -3.42 -7.45
CA VAL A 23 -8.74 -3.29 -6.00
C VAL A 23 -7.70 -2.21 -5.74
N LEU A 24 -8.02 -1.27 -4.85
CA LEU A 24 -7.14 -0.18 -4.44
C LEU A 24 -6.68 -0.41 -2.99
N LEU A 25 -5.37 -0.62 -2.81
CA LEU A 25 -4.76 -0.96 -1.51
C LEU A 25 -3.98 0.23 -0.96
N HIS A 26 -4.43 0.76 0.17
CA HIS A 26 -3.77 1.86 0.88
C HIS A 26 -2.58 1.38 1.73
N GLY A 27 -1.82 2.30 2.30
CA GLY A 27 -0.73 2.01 3.23
C GLY A 27 -0.84 2.77 4.54
N PHE A 28 0.29 2.92 5.23
CA PHE A 28 0.39 3.71 6.45
C PHE A 28 0.57 5.20 6.11
N PRO A 29 -0.09 6.11 6.77
CA PRO A 29 -1.04 5.93 7.89
C PRO A 29 -2.51 6.00 7.46
N ASP A 30 -2.77 5.72 6.20
CA ASP A 30 -4.04 5.96 5.51
C ASP A 30 -5.09 4.86 5.72
N SER A 31 -6.28 5.13 5.24
CA SER A 31 -7.41 4.21 5.07
C SER A 31 -7.91 4.23 3.61
N GLY A 32 -8.99 3.55 3.30
CA GLY A 32 -9.62 3.59 1.97
C GLY A 32 -9.89 5.01 1.45
N ARG A 33 -10.02 6.02 2.34
CA ARG A 33 -10.17 7.43 1.99
C ARG A 33 -9.02 8.01 1.15
N LEU A 34 -7.85 7.40 1.21
CA LEU A 34 -6.71 7.73 0.35
C LEU A 34 -7.10 7.83 -1.13
N TRP A 35 -7.98 6.96 -1.56
CA TRP A 35 -8.36 6.77 -2.96
C TRP A 35 -9.54 7.63 -3.43
N ARG A 36 -9.94 8.65 -2.65
CA ARG A 36 -11.12 9.50 -2.94
C ARG A 36 -11.14 10.17 -4.30
N HIS A 37 -9.97 10.40 -4.93
CA HIS A 37 -9.86 10.95 -6.27
C HIS A 37 -9.80 9.89 -7.37
N GLN A 38 -9.32 8.69 -7.05
CA GLN A 38 -9.19 7.58 -8.00
C GLN A 38 -10.49 6.81 -8.14
N VAL A 39 -11.23 6.63 -7.03
CA VAL A 39 -12.51 5.90 -7.02
C VAL A 39 -13.50 6.45 -8.04
N PRO A 40 -13.88 7.75 -8.03
CA PRO A 40 -14.83 8.26 -9.02
C PRO A 40 -14.27 8.19 -10.44
N ALA A 41 -13.00 8.51 -10.65
CA ALA A 41 -12.39 8.50 -11.99
C ALA A 41 -12.41 7.09 -12.64
N LEU A 42 -12.12 6.05 -11.85
CA LEU A 42 -12.15 4.67 -12.33
C LEU A 42 -13.58 4.16 -12.51
N ALA A 43 -14.48 4.48 -11.58
CA ALA A 43 -15.89 4.08 -11.68
C ALA A 43 -16.58 4.70 -12.90
N ASP A 44 -16.37 6.00 -13.15
CA ASP A 44 -16.88 6.71 -14.34
C ASP A 44 -16.31 6.14 -15.64
N ALA A 45 -15.11 5.55 -15.57
CA ALA A 45 -14.48 4.87 -16.71
C ALA A 45 -15.00 3.42 -16.92
N GLY A 46 -15.92 2.92 -16.09
CA GLY A 46 -16.53 1.61 -16.22
C GLY A 46 -15.78 0.48 -15.51
N PHE A 47 -15.10 0.79 -14.40
CA PHE A 47 -14.53 -0.21 -13.50
C PHE A 47 -15.43 -0.42 -12.28
N GLN A 48 -15.43 -1.64 -11.74
CA GLN A 48 -15.88 -1.94 -10.41
C GLN A 48 -14.71 -1.72 -9.46
N VAL A 49 -14.74 -0.61 -8.71
CA VAL A 49 -13.66 -0.21 -7.81
C VAL A 49 -13.93 -0.76 -6.42
N ILE A 50 -12.98 -1.54 -5.89
CA ILE A 50 -13.05 -2.20 -4.60
C ILE A 50 -11.97 -1.60 -3.71
N VAL A 51 -12.36 -1.05 -2.58
CA VAL A 51 -11.46 -0.40 -1.64
C VAL A 51 -11.62 -1.07 -0.28
N PRO A 52 -10.78 -2.04 0.08
CA PRO A 52 -10.77 -2.58 1.43
C PRO A 52 -10.11 -1.60 2.40
N ASP A 53 -10.67 -1.50 3.60
CA ASP A 53 -9.90 -1.05 4.75
C ASP A 53 -8.96 -2.19 5.14
N LEU A 54 -7.65 -1.97 5.02
CA LEU A 54 -6.69 -3.01 5.35
C LEU A 54 -6.63 -3.25 6.85
N ARG A 55 -6.19 -4.44 7.25
CA ARG A 55 -6.09 -4.86 8.65
C ARG A 55 -5.43 -3.80 9.53
N GLY A 56 -6.11 -3.40 10.61
CA GLY A 56 -5.67 -2.35 11.51
C GLY A 56 -6.29 -0.98 11.25
N TYR A 57 -7.09 -0.82 10.17
CA TYR A 57 -7.65 0.47 9.77
C TYR A 57 -9.16 0.41 9.56
N GLY A 58 -9.78 1.57 9.64
CA GLY A 58 -11.18 1.78 9.32
C GLY A 58 -12.13 0.82 10.02
N GLY A 59 -13.01 0.16 9.25
CA GLY A 59 -13.98 -0.83 9.75
C GLY A 59 -13.41 -2.24 9.91
N SER A 60 -12.13 -2.47 9.58
CA SER A 60 -11.50 -3.79 9.64
C SER A 60 -10.98 -4.17 11.02
N GLY A 61 -10.68 -5.45 11.22
CA GLY A 61 -10.19 -5.97 12.48
C GLY A 61 -8.79 -5.44 12.86
N GLN A 62 -8.57 -5.29 14.17
CA GLN A 62 -7.32 -4.79 14.77
C GLN A 62 -6.78 -5.81 15.78
N PRO A 63 -6.14 -6.91 15.35
CA PRO A 63 -5.59 -7.90 16.26
C PRO A 63 -4.45 -7.29 17.11
N GLU A 64 -4.33 -7.74 18.35
CA GLU A 64 -3.27 -7.31 19.26
C GLU A 64 -1.90 -7.93 18.90
N VAL A 65 -1.92 -9.10 18.26
CA VAL A 65 -0.73 -9.90 17.96
C VAL A 65 -0.04 -9.34 16.72
N VAL A 66 1.25 -9.01 16.84
CA VAL A 66 2.05 -8.40 15.77
C VAL A 66 2.11 -9.29 14.53
N GLU A 67 2.28 -10.60 14.68
CA GLU A 67 2.40 -11.57 13.59
C GLU A 67 1.15 -11.63 12.70
N ALA A 68 0.00 -11.22 13.24
CA ALA A 68 -1.23 -11.10 12.46
C ALA A 68 -1.16 -10.04 11.36
N TYR A 69 -0.19 -9.10 11.43
CA TYR A 69 0.02 -8.06 10.42
C TYR A 69 1.02 -8.46 9.33
N SER A 70 1.36 -9.75 9.22
CA SER A 70 2.21 -10.21 8.11
C SER A 70 1.52 -10.00 6.74
N LEU A 71 2.29 -9.64 5.72
CA LEU A 71 1.76 -9.46 4.36
C LEU A 71 1.04 -10.70 3.83
N LEU A 72 1.45 -11.89 4.26
CA LEU A 72 0.77 -13.13 3.90
C LEU A 72 -0.66 -13.18 4.49
N ALA A 73 -0.81 -12.85 5.77
CA ALA A 73 -2.11 -12.84 6.43
C ALA A 73 -3.05 -11.80 5.81
N ILE A 74 -2.53 -10.59 5.55
CA ILE A 74 -3.31 -9.50 4.94
C ILE A 74 -3.63 -9.79 3.47
N GLY A 75 -2.74 -10.46 2.75
CA GLY A 75 -3.03 -10.97 1.41
C GLY A 75 -4.22 -11.95 1.39
N GLY A 76 -4.35 -12.75 2.47
CA GLY A 76 -5.53 -13.58 2.72
C GLY A 76 -6.82 -12.78 2.82
N ASP A 77 -6.79 -11.63 3.54
CA ASP A 77 -7.96 -10.75 3.67
C ASP A 77 -8.40 -10.20 2.30
N VAL A 78 -7.45 -9.74 1.48
CA VAL A 78 -7.76 -9.23 0.13
C VAL A 78 -8.35 -10.31 -0.77
N THR A 79 -7.78 -11.51 -0.73
CA THR A 79 -8.32 -12.64 -1.52
C THR A 79 -9.70 -13.08 -1.02
N ALA A 80 -9.97 -12.95 0.27
CA ALA A 80 -11.29 -13.22 0.85
C ALA A 80 -12.35 -12.20 0.37
N VAL A 81 -11.99 -10.91 0.28
CA VAL A 81 -12.87 -9.88 -0.30
C VAL A 81 -13.20 -10.20 -1.76
N LEU A 82 -12.21 -10.61 -2.57
CA LEU A 82 -12.45 -11.03 -3.95
C LEU A 82 -13.38 -12.24 -4.03
N ALA A 83 -13.18 -13.22 -3.14
CA ALA A 83 -14.02 -14.42 -3.09
C ALA A 83 -15.47 -14.10 -2.68
N ASP A 84 -15.67 -13.22 -1.68
CA ASP A 84 -16.99 -12.75 -1.24
C ASP A 84 -17.78 -12.07 -2.36
N LEU A 85 -17.06 -11.33 -3.23
CA LEU A 85 -17.64 -10.68 -4.41
C LEU A 85 -17.76 -11.60 -5.64
N GLY A 86 -17.33 -12.87 -5.55
CA GLY A 86 -17.31 -13.81 -6.67
C GLY A 86 -16.30 -13.43 -7.78
N ILE A 87 -15.25 -12.68 -7.43
CA ILE A 87 -14.24 -12.19 -8.36
C ILE A 87 -13.07 -13.17 -8.39
N GLU A 88 -12.83 -13.76 -9.53
CA GLU A 88 -11.70 -14.66 -9.72
C GLU A 88 -10.37 -13.92 -9.90
N ARG A 89 -10.39 -12.79 -10.64
CA ARG A 89 -9.22 -12.01 -11.00
C ARG A 89 -9.56 -10.53 -11.09
N ALA A 90 -8.65 -9.66 -10.59
CA ALA A 90 -8.84 -8.22 -10.59
C ALA A 90 -7.54 -7.48 -10.98
N HIS A 91 -7.67 -6.24 -11.43
CA HIS A 91 -6.54 -5.31 -11.41
C HIS A 91 -6.23 -4.95 -9.96
N VAL A 92 -4.96 -4.77 -9.63
CA VAL A 92 -4.52 -4.39 -8.29
C VAL A 92 -3.70 -3.11 -8.38
N VAL A 93 -4.09 -2.11 -7.62
CA VAL A 93 -3.36 -0.85 -7.45
C VAL A 93 -2.98 -0.70 -6.00
N GLY A 94 -1.72 -0.45 -5.70
CA GLY A 94 -1.26 -0.28 -4.33
C GLY A 94 -0.38 0.95 -4.15
N HIS A 95 -0.43 1.53 -2.96
CA HIS A 95 0.45 2.61 -2.52
C HIS A 95 1.06 2.26 -1.17
N ASP A 96 2.32 2.61 -0.94
CA ASP A 96 3.06 2.36 0.31
C ASP A 96 2.98 0.88 0.72
N TRP A 97 2.50 0.53 1.93
CA TRP A 97 2.28 -0.86 2.33
C TRP A 97 1.31 -1.61 1.43
N GLY A 98 0.31 -0.91 0.87
CA GLY A 98 -0.58 -1.48 -0.14
C GLY A 98 0.16 -1.86 -1.42
N ALA A 99 1.22 -1.15 -1.81
CA ALA A 99 2.06 -1.54 -2.94
C ALA A 99 2.93 -2.77 -2.60
N ALA A 100 3.51 -2.83 -1.39
CA ALA A 100 4.24 -4.01 -0.94
C ALA A 100 3.33 -5.27 -0.92
N LEU A 101 2.09 -5.10 -0.45
CA LEU A 101 1.06 -6.15 -0.48
C LEU A 101 0.69 -6.54 -1.91
N ALA A 102 0.52 -5.57 -2.81
CA ALA A 102 0.20 -5.79 -4.22
C ALA A 102 1.31 -6.59 -4.93
N TRP A 103 2.58 -6.30 -4.67
CA TRP A 103 3.71 -7.09 -5.13
C TRP A 103 3.65 -8.53 -4.62
N ALA A 104 3.34 -8.72 -3.32
CA ALA A 104 3.21 -10.05 -2.74
C ALA A 104 2.07 -10.84 -3.39
N LEU A 105 0.91 -10.24 -3.58
CA LEU A 105 -0.22 -10.86 -4.29
C LEU A 105 0.18 -11.29 -5.72
N ALA A 106 0.81 -10.39 -6.47
CA ALA A 106 1.22 -10.69 -7.86
C ALA A 106 2.32 -11.77 -7.95
N SER A 107 3.15 -11.93 -6.90
CA SER A 107 4.18 -12.96 -6.84
C SER A 107 3.65 -14.32 -6.39
N PHE A 108 2.78 -14.36 -5.37
CA PHE A 108 2.35 -15.61 -4.75
C PHE A 108 1.02 -16.15 -5.26
N VAL A 109 0.12 -15.26 -5.72
CA VAL A 109 -1.18 -15.62 -6.28
C VAL A 109 -1.43 -14.92 -7.63
N PRO A 110 -0.51 -15.08 -8.61
CA PRO A 110 -0.55 -14.34 -9.88
C PRO A 110 -1.86 -14.53 -10.66
N ASP A 111 -2.54 -15.66 -10.48
CA ASP A 111 -3.82 -15.95 -11.13
C ASP A 111 -4.94 -15.01 -10.64
N LYS A 112 -4.78 -14.37 -9.49
CA LYS A 112 -5.71 -13.39 -8.95
C LYS A 112 -5.46 -11.96 -9.47
N VAL A 113 -4.27 -11.69 -10.03
CA VAL A 113 -3.85 -10.35 -10.45
C VAL A 113 -3.80 -10.26 -11.97
N ASP A 114 -4.59 -9.37 -12.55
CA ASP A 114 -4.63 -9.14 -13.99
C ASP A 114 -3.56 -8.12 -14.43
N HIS A 115 -3.62 -6.90 -13.90
CA HIS A 115 -2.62 -5.86 -14.07
C HIS A 115 -2.24 -5.33 -12.68
N LEU A 116 -0.97 -5.07 -12.48
CA LEU A 116 -0.44 -4.52 -11.23
C LEU A 116 0.04 -3.09 -11.44
N ALA A 117 -0.53 -2.13 -10.70
CA ALA A 117 0.01 -0.77 -10.61
C ALA A 117 0.51 -0.50 -9.19
N VAL A 118 1.76 -0.07 -9.05
CA VAL A 118 2.38 0.22 -7.75
C VAL A 118 2.87 1.65 -7.71
N LEU A 119 2.47 2.36 -6.66
CA LEU A 119 2.81 3.76 -6.42
C LEU A 119 3.80 3.83 -5.26
N SER A 120 4.88 4.58 -5.45
CA SER A 120 5.98 4.83 -4.52
C SER A 120 6.87 3.62 -4.23
N VAL A 121 6.32 2.47 -3.86
CA VAL A 121 7.09 1.31 -3.39
C VAL A 121 7.36 0.30 -4.50
N GLY A 122 8.63 0.08 -4.81
CA GLY A 122 9.09 -0.96 -5.71
C GLY A 122 9.06 -2.37 -5.12
N HIS A 123 9.55 -3.32 -5.89
CA HIS A 123 9.56 -4.73 -5.50
C HIS A 123 10.35 -4.95 -4.20
N PRO A 124 9.84 -5.72 -3.21
CA PRO A 124 10.49 -5.90 -1.91
C PRO A 124 11.94 -6.36 -1.97
N ALA A 125 12.33 -7.13 -2.98
CA ALA A 125 13.71 -7.58 -3.18
C ALA A 125 14.68 -6.45 -3.57
N THR A 126 14.21 -5.27 -3.96
CA THR A 126 15.05 -4.13 -4.33
C THR A 126 15.23 -3.13 -3.18
N PHE A 127 14.42 -3.23 -2.14
CA PHE A 127 14.24 -2.17 -1.13
C PHE A 127 15.54 -1.83 -0.38
N TRP A 128 16.26 -2.81 0.13
CA TRP A 128 17.43 -2.59 1.00
C TRP A 128 18.78 -2.49 0.27
N ARG A 129 18.78 -2.29 -1.07
CA ARG A 129 20.01 -2.40 -1.87
C ARG A 129 20.97 -1.22 -1.71
N THR A 130 20.47 -0.02 -1.46
CA THR A 130 21.29 1.20 -1.42
C THR A 130 21.38 1.80 -0.02
N SER A 131 22.51 2.49 0.28
CA SER A 131 22.66 3.25 1.52
C SER A 131 21.63 4.38 1.61
N GLN A 132 21.36 5.03 0.48
CA GLN A 132 20.37 6.10 0.41
C GLN A 132 18.97 5.63 0.82
N GLN A 133 18.54 4.43 0.39
CA GLN A 133 17.26 3.88 0.85
C GLN A 133 17.28 3.58 2.34
N ARG A 134 18.38 3.04 2.86
CA ARG A 134 18.52 2.78 4.31
C ARG A 134 18.46 4.08 5.12
N GLU A 135 19.12 5.14 4.66
CA GLU A 135 19.06 6.47 5.29
C GLU A 135 17.62 7.02 5.33
N LYS A 136 16.90 6.97 4.20
CA LYS A 136 15.50 7.38 4.14
C LYS A 136 14.59 6.54 5.04
N SER A 137 14.92 5.27 5.27
CA SER A 137 14.13 4.29 6.03
C SER A 137 14.43 4.28 7.54
N TRP A 138 15.15 5.26 8.09
CA TRP A 138 15.53 5.32 9.51
C TRP A 138 14.33 5.14 10.47
N TYR A 139 13.17 5.69 10.09
CA TYR A 139 11.95 5.64 10.87
C TYR A 139 11.45 4.19 11.09
N MET A 140 11.71 3.29 10.14
CA MET A 140 11.33 1.88 10.28
C MET A 140 12.03 1.20 11.46
N LEU A 141 13.27 1.63 11.80
CA LEU A 141 13.96 1.16 13.02
C LEU A 141 13.30 1.73 14.28
N LEU A 142 12.92 3.01 14.28
CA LEU A 142 12.19 3.61 15.38
C LEU A 142 10.86 2.90 15.63
N PHE A 143 10.16 2.55 14.56
CA PHE A 143 8.84 1.90 14.63
C PHE A 143 8.89 0.49 15.22
N GLN A 144 10.07 -0.14 15.31
CA GLN A 144 10.25 -1.42 15.99
C GLN A 144 10.09 -1.33 17.52
N PHE A 145 10.12 -0.13 18.11
CA PHE A 145 10.05 0.04 19.56
C PHE A 145 8.61 0.35 20.02
N PRO A 146 7.85 -0.66 20.54
CA PRO A 146 6.48 -0.45 20.98
C PRO A 146 6.39 0.62 22.08
N GLY A 147 5.38 1.46 22.01
CA GLY A 147 5.16 2.57 22.93
C GLY A 147 6.15 3.74 22.76
N VAL A 148 7.34 3.55 22.21
CA VAL A 148 8.28 4.65 21.91
C VAL A 148 7.86 5.32 20.61
N ALA A 149 7.63 4.55 19.55
CA ALA A 149 7.22 5.06 18.26
C ALA A 149 5.89 5.82 18.34
N GLU A 150 4.92 5.23 19.04
CA GLU A 150 3.61 5.86 19.25
C GLU A 150 3.75 7.21 19.96
N ARG A 151 4.49 7.25 21.07
CA ARG A 151 4.72 8.51 21.81
C ARG A 151 5.49 9.54 20.99
N TRP A 152 6.48 9.10 20.19
CA TRP A 152 7.24 10.02 19.35
C TRP A 152 6.34 10.64 18.28
N LEU A 153 5.53 9.85 17.60
CA LEU A 153 4.63 10.34 16.55
C LEU A 153 3.56 11.29 17.10
N SER A 154 2.93 10.94 18.24
CA SER A 154 1.84 11.72 18.83
C SER A 154 2.30 12.88 19.72
N ALA A 155 3.60 13.04 19.97
CA ALA A 155 4.13 14.12 20.81
C ALA A 155 3.76 15.51 20.26
N ASP A 156 3.56 16.45 21.18
CA ASP A 156 3.30 17.86 20.88
C ASP A 156 2.18 18.06 19.84
N ASN A 157 1.05 17.40 20.07
CA ASN A 157 -0.09 17.42 19.15
C ASN A 157 0.28 16.94 17.74
N TRP A 158 0.98 15.80 17.66
CA TRP A 158 1.42 15.18 16.42
C TRP A 158 2.44 16.00 15.61
N ALA A 159 3.19 16.88 16.25
CA ALA A 159 4.17 17.73 15.57
C ALA A 159 5.22 16.88 14.82
N ASN A 160 5.75 15.83 15.48
CA ASN A 160 6.74 14.95 14.86
C ASN A 160 6.17 14.18 13.66
N PHE A 161 4.91 13.73 13.75
CA PHE A 161 4.24 13.08 12.63
C PHE A 161 4.10 14.03 11.43
N ARG A 162 3.64 15.28 11.68
CA ARG A 162 3.45 16.29 10.64
C ARG A 162 4.76 16.64 9.95
N ASP A 163 5.81 16.84 10.73
CA ASP A 163 7.14 17.18 10.22
C ASP A 163 7.76 16.03 9.43
N TRP A 164 7.69 14.81 9.99
CA TRP A 164 8.26 13.62 9.35
C TRP A 164 7.49 13.19 8.11
N ALA A 165 6.18 13.06 8.20
CA ALA A 165 5.38 12.52 7.10
C ALA A 165 5.19 13.54 5.97
N GLY A 166 4.98 14.83 6.31
CA GLY A 166 4.60 15.84 5.32
C GLY A 166 3.30 15.49 4.58
N HIS A 167 2.38 14.76 5.25
CA HIS A 167 1.16 14.27 4.63
C HIS A 167 0.23 15.41 4.25
N PRO A 168 -0.29 15.50 2.99
CA PRO A 168 -1.14 16.60 2.56
C PRO A 168 -2.44 16.72 3.36
N ASP A 169 -2.96 15.61 3.90
CA ASP A 169 -4.17 15.56 4.72
C ASP A 169 -3.87 15.22 6.19
N ALA A 170 -2.75 15.66 6.75
CA ALA A 170 -2.29 15.25 8.07
C ALA A 170 -3.37 15.37 9.17
N ASP A 171 -4.17 16.44 9.18
CA ASP A 171 -5.22 16.64 10.19
C ASP A 171 -6.29 15.56 10.15
N ALA A 172 -6.72 15.19 8.97
CA ALA A 172 -7.75 14.19 8.79
C ALA A 172 -7.22 12.77 9.09
N VAL A 173 -5.98 12.48 8.70
CA VAL A 173 -5.31 11.20 9.02
C VAL A 173 -5.12 11.06 10.54
N ILE A 174 -4.68 12.10 11.21
CA ILE A 174 -4.55 12.11 12.67
C ILE A 174 -5.90 11.84 13.33
N ALA A 175 -6.96 12.51 12.89
CA ALA A 175 -8.30 12.29 13.42
C ALA A 175 -8.76 10.83 13.22
N ASP A 176 -8.50 10.24 12.05
CA ASP A 176 -8.82 8.84 11.75
C ASP A 176 -8.02 7.87 12.64
N LEU A 177 -6.72 8.13 12.85
CA LEU A 177 -5.85 7.33 13.72
C LEU A 177 -6.29 7.37 15.19
N GLU A 178 -6.70 8.55 15.68
CA GLU A 178 -7.19 8.73 17.05
C GLU A 178 -8.56 8.08 17.25
N ALA A 179 -9.49 8.34 16.35
CA ALA A 179 -10.84 7.80 16.45
C ALA A 179 -10.89 6.27 16.32
N GLY A 180 -10.05 5.72 15.42
CA GLY A 180 -9.97 4.28 15.17
C GLY A 180 -9.01 3.53 16.09
N GLY A 181 -8.14 4.22 16.85
CA GLY A 181 -7.06 3.57 17.59
C GLY A 181 -6.02 2.89 16.69
N SER A 182 -5.90 3.34 15.44
CA SER A 182 -5.18 2.63 14.38
C SER A 182 -3.67 2.88 14.35
N LEU A 183 -3.11 3.72 15.23
CA LEU A 183 -1.68 4.02 15.24
C LEU A 183 -0.83 2.79 15.54
N THR A 184 -1.09 2.10 16.66
CA THR A 184 -0.34 0.86 17.01
C THR A 184 -0.58 -0.25 16.00
N PRO A 185 -1.82 -0.55 15.56
CA PRO A 185 -2.07 -1.45 14.44
C PRO A 185 -1.27 -1.11 13.17
N GLY A 186 -1.22 0.15 12.78
CA GLY A 186 -0.43 0.61 11.63
C GLY A 186 1.07 0.40 11.80
N LEU A 187 1.61 0.64 13.00
CA LEU A 187 3.02 0.37 13.32
C LEU A 187 3.33 -1.13 13.37
N ASN A 188 2.35 -1.98 13.67
CA ASN A 188 2.54 -3.43 13.67
C ASN A 188 2.80 -3.99 12.27
N TRP A 189 2.41 -3.31 11.19
CA TRP A 189 2.82 -3.68 9.84
C TRP A 189 4.34 -3.64 9.68
N TYR A 190 5.00 -2.60 10.23
CA TYR A 190 6.46 -2.49 10.23
C TYR A 190 7.10 -3.57 11.10
N ARG A 191 6.56 -3.80 12.29
CA ARG A 191 7.07 -4.80 13.24
C ARG A 191 6.99 -6.21 12.70
N ALA A 192 5.90 -6.53 11.98
CA ALA A 192 5.68 -7.87 11.41
C ALA A 192 6.52 -8.16 10.16
N ASN A 193 6.83 -7.13 9.34
CA ASN A 193 7.35 -7.37 7.99
C ASN A 193 8.76 -6.83 7.73
N VAL A 194 9.24 -5.85 8.51
CA VAL A 194 10.56 -5.23 8.34
C VAL A 194 11.36 -5.19 9.64
N PRO A 195 11.58 -6.35 10.29
CA PRO A 195 12.39 -6.39 11.49
C PRO A 195 13.82 -5.88 11.19
N PRO A 196 14.58 -5.41 12.21
CA PRO A 196 15.90 -4.82 12.01
C PRO A 196 16.89 -5.72 11.27
N GLU A 197 16.73 -7.04 11.38
CA GLU A 197 17.55 -8.05 10.69
C GLU A 197 17.50 -7.91 9.17
N ASN A 198 16.40 -7.39 8.61
CA ASN A 198 16.25 -7.17 7.17
C ASN A 198 17.28 -6.18 6.60
N TRP A 199 17.86 -5.31 7.45
CA TRP A 199 18.87 -4.34 7.04
C TRP A 199 20.19 -4.97 6.64
N VAL A 200 20.47 -6.18 7.15
CA VAL A 200 21.69 -6.94 6.91
C VAL A 200 21.42 -8.29 6.24
N ALA A 201 20.16 -8.64 6.05
CA ALA A 201 19.77 -9.86 5.39
C ALA A 201 20.07 -9.82 3.88
N PRO A 202 20.28 -10.97 3.23
CA PRO A 202 20.32 -11.01 1.78
C PRO A 202 18.97 -10.55 1.20
N PRO A 203 18.96 -10.07 -0.05
CA PRO A 203 17.71 -9.64 -0.71
C PRO A 203 16.66 -10.75 -0.69
N LEU A 204 15.41 -10.33 -0.46
CA LEU A 204 14.28 -11.25 -0.42
C LEU A 204 14.15 -11.99 -1.77
N GLN A 205 13.89 -13.28 -1.72
CA GLN A 205 13.65 -14.07 -2.91
C GLN A 205 12.14 -14.31 -3.04
N LEU A 206 11.52 -13.63 -4.00
CA LEU A 206 10.09 -13.80 -4.33
C LEU A 206 9.98 -14.40 -5.73
N PRO A 207 8.91 -15.16 -6.02
CA PRO A 207 8.59 -15.55 -7.39
C PRO A 207 8.47 -14.32 -8.29
N PRO A 208 8.96 -14.38 -9.54
CA PRO A 208 8.83 -13.25 -10.46
C PRO A 208 7.36 -13.00 -10.82
N VAL A 209 7.02 -11.72 -11.04
CA VAL A 209 5.66 -11.32 -11.42
C VAL A 209 5.44 -11.52 -12.92
N PRO A 210 4.52 -12.39 -13.33
CA PRO A 210 4.33 -12.74 -14.75
C PRO A 210 3.45 -11.75 -15.52
N GLY A 211 2.62 -10.96 -14.84
CA GLY A 211 1.64 -10.05 -15.44
C GLY A 211 2.23 -8.70 -15.87
N PRO A 212 1.41 -7.87 -16.55
CA PRO A 212 1.77 -6.48 -16.80
C PRO A 212 1.88 -5.69 -15.51
N VAL A 213 2.97 -4.93 -15.36
CA VAL A 213 3.23 -4.08 -14.18
C VAL A 213 3.53 -2.65 -14.60
N MET A 214 2.93 -1.71 -13.88
CA MET A 214 3.28 -0.29 -13.93
C MET A 214 3.80 0.17 -12.57
N GLY A 215 5.04 0.65 -12.54
CA GLY A 215 5.61 1.36 -11.40
C GLY A 215 5.54 2.86 -11.59
N VAL A 216 5.06 3.58 -10.58
CA VAL A 216 5.00 5.04 -10.54
C VAL A 216 5.75 5.53 -9.31
N TRP A 217 6.73 6.39 -9.52
CA TRP A 217 7.51 6.99 -8.44
C TRP A 217 7.57 8.51 -8.61
N SER A 218 7.62 9.25 -7.50
CA SER A 218 7.63 10.70 -7.49
C SER A 218 8.95 11.27 -6.98
N ALA A 219 9.42 12.33 -7.62
CA ALA A 219 10.73 12.92 -7.34
C ALA A 219 10.86 13.51 -5.93
N GLY A 220 9.76 13.97 -5.34
CA GLY A 220 9.70 14.49 -3.98
C GLY A 220 9.47 13.43 -2.90
N ASP A 221 9.47 12.13 -3.23
CA ASP A 221 9.23 11.08 -2.24
C ASP A 221 10.28 11.11 -1.12
N MET A 222 9.80 11.35 0.12
CA MET A 222 10.65 11.47 1.29
C MET A 222 11.16 10.13 1.81
N ALA A 223 10.44 9.04 1.55
CA ALA A 223 10.68 7.71 2.09
C ALA A 223 11.37 6.77 1.11
N LEU A 224 11.07 6.89 -0.19
CA LEU A 224 11.48 5.93 -1.21
C LEU A 224 12.44 6.57 -2.24
N THR A 225 13.41 5.77 -2.67
CA THR A 225 14.33 6.16 -3.75
C THR A 225 13.81 5.71 -5.11
N GLU A 226 14.16 6.42 -6.17
CA GLU A 226 13.83 6.02 -7.54
C GLU A 226 14.41 4.65 -7.90
N THR A 227 15.64 4.38 -7.46
CA THR A 227 16.37 3.14 -7.76
C THR A 227 15.59 1.89 -7.33
N GLN A 228 14.94 1.90 -6.15
CA GLN A 228 14.17 0.74 -5.71
C GLN A 228 12.97 0.46 -6.63
N MET A 229 12.38 1.50 -7.22
CA MET A 229 11.29 1.35 -8.19
C MET A 229 11.81 0.88 -9.55
N THR A 230 12.85 1.51 -10.09
CA THR A 230 13.39 1.14 -11.41
C THR A 230 14.01 -0.25 -11.44
N ASP A 231 14.68 -0.67 -10.36
CA ASP A 231 15.26 -2.00 -10.22
C ASP A 231 14.18 -3.10 -10.14
N SER A 232 12.95 -2.75 -9.85
CA SER A 232 11.82 -3.70 -9.82
C SER A 232 11.59 -4.39 -11.16
N ALA A 233 11.98 -3.78 -12.26
CA ALA A 233 11.92 -4.39 -13.61
C ALA A 233 12.57 -5.77 -13.68
N GLN A 234 13.61 -6.04 -12.87
CA GLN A 234 14.32 -7.32 -12.83
C GLN A 234 13.48 -8.48 -12.26
N HIS A 235 12.42 -8.15 -11.57
CA HIS A 235 11.52 -9.11 -10.91
C HIS A 235 10.18 -9.30 -11.65
N VAL A 236 10.06 -8.68 -12.83
CA VAL A 236 8.87 -8.77 -13.70
C VAL A 236 9.24 -9.54 -14.96
N THR A 237 8.54 -10.63 -15.27
CA THR A 237 8.71 -11.37 -16.53
C THR A 237 7.70 -10.97 -17.60
N GLY A 238 6.64 -10.26 -17.20
CA GLY A 238 5.67 -9.64 -18.09
C GLY A 238 6.09 -8.24 -18.55
N PRO A 239 5.18 -7.52 -19.22
CA PRO A 239 5.40 -6.12 -19.61
C PRO A 239 5.63 -5.23 -18.38
N TRP A 240 6.69 -4.42 -18.43
CA TRP A 240 7.01 -3.43 -17.41
C TRP A 240 6.88 -2.03 -17.99
N ARG A 241 6.20 -1.13 -17.24
CA ARG A 241 6.16 0.31 -17.51
C ARG A 241 6.61 1.08 -16.28
N TYR A 242 7.40 2.11 -16.48
CA TYR A 242 7.83 3.01 -15.40
C TYR A 242 7.43 4.45 -15.73
N HIS A 243 6.90 5.15 -14.73
CA HIS A 243 6.59 6.57 -14.81
C HIS A 243 7.18 7.30 -13.61
N ARG A 244 7.93 8.36 -13.92
CA ARG A 244 8.41 9.33 -12.94
C ARG A 244 7.47 10.53 -12.93
N VAL A 245 7.06 10.95 -11.73
CA VAL A 245 6.24 12.15 -11.48
C VAL A 245 7.15 13.19 -10.82
N GLU A 246 7.23 14.40 -11.40
CA GLU A 246 8.19 15.42 -10.92
C GLU A 246 7.65 16.25 -9.76
N ASP A 247 6.38 16.62 -9.81
CA ASP A 247 5.77 17.62 -8.94
C ASP A 247 4.93 17.01 -7.80
N ALA A 248 5.38 15.89 -7.23
CA ALA A 248 4.70 15.24 -6.13
C ALA A 248 5.68 14.61 -5.13
N GLY A 249 5.22 14.49 -3.89
CA GLY A 249 5.86 13.75 -2.81
C GLY A 249 5.41 12.30 -2.74
N HIS A 250 5.40 11.75 -1.52
CA HIS A 250 5.04 10.35 -1.30
C HIS A 250 3.57 10.05 -1.65
N TRP A 251 2.66 10.98 -1.40
CA TRP A 251 1.21 10.82 -1.62
C TRP A 251 0.77 11.35 -3.00
N LEU A 252 1.45 10.93 -4.07
CA LEU A 252 1.23 11.43 -5.43
C LEU A 252 -0.24 11.32 -5.88
N GLN A 253 -1.00 10.33 -5.44
CA GLN A 253 -2.42 10.16 -5.74
C GLN A 253 -3.33 11.23 -5.10
N LEU A 254 -2.82 11.94 -4.10
CA LEU A 254 -3.47 13.09 -3.48
C LEU A 254 -2.95 14.43 -4.04
N GLU A 255 -1.67 14.50 -4.31
CA GLU A 255 -0.98 15.74 -4.70
C GLU A 255 -1.17 16.05 -6.19
N VAL A 256 -1.18 15.04 -7.04
CA VAL A 256 -1.39 15.17 -8.50
C VAL A 256 -2.42 14.15 -9.03
N PRO A 257 -3.66 14.18 -8.49
CA PRO A 257 -4.65 13.13 -8.73
C PRO A 257 -4.99 12.93 -10.21
N ASP A 258 -5.08 14.00 -10.99
CA ASP A 258 -5.43 13.92 -12.41
C ASP A 258 -4.34 13.19 -13.21
N GLN A 259 -3.07 13.41 -12.88
CA GLN A 259 -1.96 12.73 -13.51
C GLN A 259 -1.98 11.22 -13.17
N VAL A 260 -2.17 10.88 -11.90
CA VAL A 260 -2.27 9.48 -11.45
C VAL A 260 -3.48 8.78 -12.10
N ASN A 261 -4.64 9.44 -12.13
CA ASN A 261 -5.84 8.92 -12.79
C ASN A 261 -5.58 8.65 -14.28
N GLY A 262 -4.93 9.57 -14.98
CA GLY A 262 -4.55 9.41 -16.37
C GLY A 262 -3.63 8.22 -16.62
N LEU A 263 -2.65 8.00 -15.75
CA LEU A 263 -1.74 6.85 -15.82
C LEU A 263 -2.49 5.53 -15.61
N LEU A 264 -3.34 5.45 -14.58
CA LEU A 264 -4.15 4.26 -14.30
C LEU A 264 -5.10 3.93 -15.44
N LEU A 265 -5.86 4.92 -15.95
CA LEU A 265 -6.80 4.73 -17.05
C LEU A 265 -6.15 4.32 -18.37
N ASN A 266 -4.89 4.74 -18.61
CA ASN A 266 -4.12 4.33 -19.78
C ASN A 266 -3.45 2.94 -19.64
N PHE A 267 -3.29 2.47 -18.40
CA PHE A 267 -2.63 1.20 -18.13
C PHE A 267 -3.62 0.04 -17.95
N LEU A 268 -4.74 0.29 -17.28
CA LEU A 268 -5.73 -0.74 -16.96
C LEU A 268 -6.71 -0.93 -18.11
N PRO A 269 -6.79 -2.14 -18.74
CA PRO A 269 -7.78 -2.42 -19.76
C PRO A 269 -9.18 -2.56 -19.16
N ARG A 270 -10.18 -2.06 -19.88
CA ARG A 270 -11.60 -2.16 -19.52
C ARG A 270 -12.18 -3.53 -19.80
#